data_8ba15f0186dd38168b08354286a353c9
#
_entry.id   8ba15f0186dd38168b08354286a353c9
#
_cell.length_a   1.000
_cell.length_b   1.000
_cell.length_c   1.000
_cell.angle_alpha   90.00
_cell.angle_beta   90.00
_cell.angle_gamma   90.00
#
_symmetry.space_group_name_H-M   'P 1'
#
loop_
_entity.id
_entity.type
_entity.pdbx_description
1 polymer ?
#
loop_
_entity_poly.entity_id
_entity_poly.type
_entity_poly.pdbx_seq_one_letter_code
_entity_poly.pdbx_strand_id
1 'polypeptide(L)'
;VWVGVIPNETLLGLSKFNRLVQWIGARPQIQEETVEQIADEIPVAFIENYDMHTGLMMTSGVDVWLNNPIRPMEASGTSGMKAAMNGVPNCSILDGWWPEACIHGVNGWAIGNAEDDRDDDRDAENIYKVLENDVLPLWEEDGDGWSNMMKASIAASA
;
A
#
# COMPACT_ATOMS: atom_id res chain seq x y z
N VAL A 1 -11.39 3.57 -1.81
CA VAL A 1 -10.17 2.98 -1.24
C VAL A 1 -10.12 1.54 -1.72
N TRP A 2 -9.05 1.21 -2.42
CA TRP A 2 -8.77 -0.15 -2.87
C TRP A 2 -7.74 -0.77 -1.95
N VAL A 3 -7.95 -1.99 -1.56
CA VAL A 3 -6.95 -2.77 -0.84
C VAL A 3 -6.78 -4.08 -1.58
N GLY A 4 -5.56 -4.35 -2.00
CA GLY A 4 -5.20 -5.67 -2.48
C GLY A 4 -4.88 -6.54 -1.30
N VAL A 5 -5.63 -7.61 -1.14
CA VAL A 5 -5.23 -8.72 -0.29
C VAL A 5 -4.39 -9.66 -1.13
N ILE A 6 -3.13 -9.83 -0.78
CA ILE A 6 -2.28 -10.84 -1.41
C ILE A 6 -2.38 -12.08 -0.51
N PRO A 7 -3.00 -13.17 -0.96
CA PRO A 7 -3.02 -14.41 -0.18
C PRO A 7 -1.58 -14.92 -0.01
N ASN A 8 -1.25 -15.31 1.20
CA ASN A 8 0.08 -15.79 1.63
C ASN A 8 0.68 -16.91 0.74
N GLU A 9 -0.17 -17.67 0.05
CA GLU A 9 0.26 -18.78 -0.82
C GLU A 9 0.68 -18.34 -2.24
N THR A 10 0.57 -17.04 -2.57
CA THR A 10 0.71 -16.56 -3.95
C THR A 10 2.02 -15.80 -4.22
N LEU A 11 2.81 -15.51 -3.20
CA LEU A 11 4.02 -14.69 -3.29
C LEU A 11 5.31 -15.47 -3.58
N LEU A 12 5.27 -16.51 -4.38
CA LEU A 12 6.45 -17.26 -4.78
C LEU A 12 7.01 -16.76 -6.13
N GLY A 13 7.89 -15.77 -6.08
CA GLY A 13 8.71 -15.33 -7.23
C GLY A 13 8.24 -14.05 -7.93
N LEU A 14 9.18 -13.31 -8.52
CA LEU A 14 8.99 -12.05 -9.26
C LEU A 14 7.87 -12.09 -10.32
N SER A 15 7.64 -13.26 -10.93
CA SER A 15 6.53 -13.45 -11.89
C SER A 15 5.15 -13.35 -11.24
N LYS A 16 5.07 -13.33 -9.92
CA LYS A 16 3.84 -13.23 -9.15
C LYS A 16 3.58 -11.82 -8.61
N PHE A 17 4.55 -10.96 -8.71
CA PHE A 17 4.42 -9.55 -8.34
C PHE A 17 3.58 -8.74 -9.33
N ASN A 18 3.55 -9.14 -10.58
CA ASN A 18 2.56 -8.65 -11.54
C ASN A 18 1.11 -8.87 -11.05
N ARG A 19 0.95 -9.49 -9.89
CA ARG A 19 -0.33 -9.70 -9.22
C ARG A 19 -0.57 -8.76 -8.04
N LEU A 20 0.32 -7.78 -7.82
CA LEU A 20 0.05 -6.76 -6.83
C LEU A 20 -0.97 -5.77 -7.37
N VAL A 21 -1.94 -5.50 -6.55
CA VAL A 21 -3.04 -4.61 -6.85
C VAL A 21 -2.52 -3.25 -7.23
N GLN A 22 -2.77 -2.88 -8.46
CA GLN A 22 -2.69 -1.49 -8.85
C GLN A 22 -3.88 -0.76 -8.23
N TRP A 23 -3.63 0.10 -7.26
CA TRP A 23 -4.66 1.01 -6.78
C TRP A 23 -4.93 2.06 -7.85
N ILE A 24 -6.18 2.24 -8.23
CA ILE A 24 -6.59 3.22 -9.21
C ILE A 24 -7.44 4.27 -8.51
N GLY A 25 -6.90 5.49 -8.37
CA GLY A 25 -7.60 6.58 -7.69
C GLY A 25 -8.77 7.16 -8.45
N ALA A 26 -9.78 7.56 -7.75
CA ALA A 26 -10.75 8.64 -7.97
C ALA A 26 -11.62 8.69 -9.24
N ARG A 27 -11.63 7.70 -10.13
CA ARG A 27 -12.61 7.65 -11.24
C ARG A 27 -13.31 6.30 -11.27
N PRO A 28 -14.52 6.19 -10.71
CA PRO A 28 -15.23 4.90 -10.57
C PRO A 28 -15.39 4.11 -11.87
N GLN A 29 -15.65 4.78 -12.98
CA GLN A 29 -15.89 4.14 -14.27
C GLN A 29 -14.63 3.47 -14.88
N ILE A 30 -13.46 4.09 -14.71
CA ILE A 30 -12.20 3.52 -15.19
C ILE A 30 -11.78 2.32 -14.34
N GLN A 31 -12.17 2.33 -13.07
CA GLN A 31 -11.83 1.30 -12.11
C GLN A 31 -12.51 -0.04 -12.43
N GLU A 32 -13.79 0.00 -12.78
CA GLU A 32 -14.58 -1.19 -13.06
C GLU A 32 -14.07 -1.91 -14.32
N GLU A 33 -13.86 -1.18 -15.41
CA GLU A 33 -13.30 -1.72 -16.66
C GLU A 33 -11.89 -2.31 -16.46
N THR A 34 -11.04 -1.64 -15.70
CA THR A 34 -9.66 -2.09 -15.47
C THR A 34 -9.63 -3.34 -14.60
N VAL A 35 -10.48 -3.43 -13.57
CA VAL A 35 -10.58 -4.62 -12.72
C VAL A 35 -11.07 -5.81 -13.50
N GLU A 36 -12.09 -5.65 -14.34
CA GLU A 36 -12.57 -6.73 -15.20
C GLU A 36 -11.50 -7.24 -16.17
N GLN A 37 -10.69 -6.35 -16.75
CA GLN A 37 -9.63 -6.72 -17.69
C GLN A 37 -8.49 -7.52 -17.05
N ILE A 38 -8.17 -7.27 -15.79
CA ILE A 38 -7.04 -7.91 -15.09
C ILE A 38 -7.46 -9.02 -14.14
N ALA A 39 -8.76 -9.17 -13.84
CA ALA A 39 -9.26 -10.13 -12.86
C ALA A 39 -8.97 -11.60 -13.23
N ASP A 40 -8.87 -11.90 -14.53
CA ASP A 40 -8.51 -13.25 -15.01
C ASP A 40 -7.04 -13.57 -14.79
N GLU A 41 -6.17 -12.57 -14.69
CA GLU A 41 -4.72 -12.75 -14.57
C GLU A 41 -4.24 -12.55 -13.12
N ILE A 42 -4.94 -11.72 -12.36
CA ILE A 42 -4.54 -11.29 -11.02
C ILE A 42 -5.74 -11.39 -10.09
N PRO A 43 -5.61 -11.97 -8.88
CA PRO A 43 -6.68 -11.99 -7.90
C PRO A 43 -6.91 -10.58 -7.33
N VAL A 44 -7.70 -9.78 -8.03
CA VAL A 44 -8.14 -8.44 -7.62
C VAL A 44 -9.56 -8.52 -7.12
N ALA A 45 -9.84 -7.91 -5.99
CA ALA A 45 -11.20 -7.75 -5.47
C ALA A 45 -11.54 -6.27 -5.32
N PHE A 46 -12.63 -5.86 -5.93
CA PHE A 46 -13.26 -4.59 -5.64
C PHE A 46 -14.24 -4.76 -4.49
N ILE A 47 -14.06 -4.00 -3.41
CA ILE A 47 -14.94 -4.05 -2.25
C ILE A 47 -15.93 -2.91 -2.37
N GLU A 48 -17.16 -3.24 -2.69
CA GLU A 48 -18.29 -2.31 -2.71
C GLU A 48 -18.75 -1.96 -1.30
N ASN A 49 -19.40 -0.82 -1.16
CA ASN A 49 -20.05 -0.39 0.09
C ASN A 49 -19.13 -0.43 1.31
N TYR A 50 -17.91 0.13 1.17
CA TYR A 50 -16.96 0.24 2.26
C TYR A 50 -17.60 0.88 3.49
N ASP A 51 -17.67 0.11 4.57
CA ASP A 51 -18.20 0.49 5.87
C ASP A 51 -17.16 0.36 6.99
N MET A 52 -17.55 0.64 8.24
CA MET A 52 -16.63 0.54 9.38
C MET A 52 -16.14 -0.89 9.63
N HIS A 53 -16.97 -1.90 9.38
CA HIS A 53 -16.59 -3.29 9.56
C HIS A 53 -15.55 -3.71 8.53
N THR A 54 -15.83 -3.41 7.27
CA THR A 54 -14.89 -3.64 6.16
C THR A 54 -13.58 -2.90 6.41
N GLY A 55 -13.64 -1.63 6.83
CA GLY A 55 -12.47 -0.85 7.17
C GLY A 55 -11.64 -1.46 8.29
N LEU A 56 -12.27 -2.00 9.33
CA LEU A 56 -11.58 -2.70 10.41
C LEU A 56 -10.86 -3.95 9.91
N MET A 57 -11.56 -4.79 9.13
CA MET A 57 -10.99 -6.02 8.58
C MET A 57 -9.80 -5.73 7.68
N MET A 58 -9.91 -4.70 6.83
CA MET A 58 -8.85 -4.33 5.91
C MET A 58 -7.62 -3.75 6.62
N THR A 59 -7.81 -2.80 7.52
CA THR A 59 -6.68 -2.17 8.24
C THR A 59 -5.97 -3.10 9.22
N SER A 60 -6.55 -4.24 9.54
CA SER A 60 -5.95 -5.24 10.43
C SER A 60 -5.54 -6.55 9.74
N GLY A 61 -5.99 -6.79 8.52
CA GLY A 61 -5.86 -8.09 7.85
C GLY A 61 -5.02 -8.09 6.57
N VAL A 62 -4.48 -6.93 6.14
CA VAL A 62 -3.60 -6.85 4.97
C VAL A 62 -2.14 -6.85 5.39
N ASP A 63 -1.25 -7.27 4.50
CA ASP A 63 0.20 -7.30 4.77
C ASP A 63 0.87 -5.95 4.51
N VAL A 64 0.40 -5.19 3.53
CA VAL A 64 0.87 -3.85 3.19
C VAL A 64 -0.31 -2.93 2.92
N TRP A 65 -0.25 -1.72 3.44
CA TRP A 65 -1.20 -0.66 3.15
C TRP A 65 -0.62 0.28 2.09
N LEU A 66 -1.01 0.07 0.83
CA LEU A 66 -0.62 0.97 -0.27
C LEU A 66 -1.56 2.17 -0.33
N ASN A 67 -0.98 3.38 -0.27
CA ASN A 67 -1.72 4.63 -0.33
C ASN A 67 -1.05 5.61 -1.31
N ASN A 68 -1.77 6.03 -2.35
CA ASN A 68 -1.24 6.98 -3.33
C ASN A 68 -2.16 8.19 -3.54
N PRO A 69 -2.29 9.06 -2.54
CA PRO A 69 -3.04 10.29 -2.66
C PRO A 69 -2.43 11.21 -3.73
N ILE A 70 -3.27 12.08 -4.30
CA ILE A 70 -2.80 13.18 -5.13
C ILE A 70 -2.36 14.31 -4.19
N ARG A 71 -1.08 14.62 -4.15
CA ARG A 71 -0.57 15.72 -3.33
C ARG A 71 -1.10 17.08 -3.75
N PRO A 72 -1.42 17.97 -2.83
CA PRO A 72 -1.48 17.84 -1.37
C PRO A 72 -2.93 17.60 -0.88
N MET A 73 -3.64 16.65 -1.47
CA MET A 73 -5.07 16.46 -1.24
C MET A 73 -5.39 15.57 -0.03
N GLU A 74 -4.41 14.85 0.50
CA GLU A 74 -4.58 14.01 1.70
C GLU A 74 -4.40 14.86 2.96
N ALA A 75 -5.50 15.22 3.60
CA ALA A 75 -5.45 16.09 4.78
C ALA A 75 -4.82 15.41 6.01
N SER A 76 -5.02 14.10 6.15
CA SER A 76 -4.50 13.33 7.29
C SER A 76 -4.12 11.90 6.92
N GLY A 77 -4.99 11.11 6.27
CA GLY A 77 -4.72 9.72 5.93
C GLY A 77 -4.97 8.74 7.08
N THR A 78 -6.12 8.90 7.78
CA THR A 78 -6.46 8.12 8.99
C THR A 78 -6.54 6.60 8.74
N SER A 79 -6.76 6.16 7.52
CA SER A 79 -6.74 4.73 7.16
C SER A 79 -5.34 4.13 7.29
N GLY A 80 -4.31 4.83 6.82
CA GLY A 80 -2.91 4.45 7.00
C GLY A 80 -2.50 4.44 8.48
N MET A 81 -2.96 5.40 9.28
CA MET A 81 -2.73 5.40 10.74
C MET A 81 -3.33 4.15 11.39
N LYS A 82 -4.57 3.79 11.04
CA LYS A 82 -5.23 2.58 11.56
C LYS A 82 -4.48 1.31 11.14
N ALA A 83 -4.00 1.23 9.91
CA ALA A 83 -3.19 0.12 9.43
C ALA A 83 -1.90 0.02 10.26
N ALA A 84 -1.18 1.12 10.45
CA ALA A 84 0.04 1.16 11.25
C ALA A 84 -0.18 0.71 12.71
N MET A 85 -1.27 1.15 13.36
CA MET A 85 -1.67 0.70 14.70
C MET A 85 -1.87 -0.81 14.80
N ASN A 86 -2.24 -1.45 13.71
CA ASN A 86 -2.40 -2.91 13.62
C ASN A 86 -1.12 -3.63 13.16
N GLY A 87 -0.02 -2.92 13.01
CA GLY A 87 1.25 -3.49 12.55
C GLY A 87 1.33 -3.70 11.05
N VAL A 88 0.43 -3.12 10.28
CA VAL A 88 0.48 -3.15 8.81
C VAL A 88 1.38 -2.01 8.32
N PRO A 89 2.54 -2.31 7.70
CA PRO A 89 3.41 -1.29 7.15
C PRO A 89 2.73 -0.49 6.04
N ASN A 90 2.91 0.83 6.08
CA ASN A 90 2.44 1.69 5.01
C ASN A 90 3.48 1.80 3.89
N CYS A 91 3.01 1.66 2.65
CA CYS A 91 3.73 2.04 1.45
C CYS A 91 2.96 3.21 0.82
N SER A 92 3.42 4.44 1.01
CA SER A 92 2.60 5.60 0.70
C SER A 92 3.40 6.75 0.11
N ILE A 93 2.74 7.49 -0.79
CA ILE A 93 3.17 8.84 -1.17
C ILE A 93 3.24 9.69 0.09
N LEU A 94 4.24 10.56 0.16
CA LEU A 94 4.49 11.46 1.27
C LEU A 94 3.49 12.61 1.27
N ASP A 95 2.30 12.35 1.82
CA ASP A 95 1.21 13.29 2.01
C ASP A 95 0.45 12.97 3.31
N GLY A 96 -0.36 13.89 3.80
CA GLY A 96 -1.05 13.76 5.07
C GLY A 96 -0.10 13.57 6.27
N TRP A 97 -0.31 12.53 7.08
CA TRP A 97 0.50 12.22 8.27
C TRP A 97 1.85 11.57 7.94
N TRP A 98 1.96 10.95 6.75
CA TRP A 98 3.08 10.07 6.44
C TRP A 98 4.45 10.78 6.37
N PRO A 99 4.59 12.03 5.89
CA PRO A 99 5.85 12.77 5.95
C PRO A 99 6.41 12.96 7.37
N GLU A 100 5.54 13.01 8.37
CA GLU A 100 5.95 13.19 9.78
C GLU A 100 6.36 11.87 10.44
N ALA A 101 5.76 10.76 10.02
CA ALA A 101 5.93 9.45 10.66
C ALA A 101 6.89 8.52 9.94
N CYS A 102 7.08 8.67 8.62
CA CYS A 102 7.80 7.73 7.79
C CYS A 102 9.32 7.76 8.02
N ILE A 103 9.86 6.61 8.38
CA ILE A 103 11.29 6.32 8.28
C ILE A 103 11.41 5.19 7.26
N HIS A 104 11.72 5.58 6.00
CA HIS A 104 11.74 4.66 4.87
C HIS A 104 12.60 3.41 5.13
N GLY A 105 12.04 2.23 4.87
CA GLY A 105 12.67 0.94 5.11
C GLY A 105 12.72 0.50 6.57
N VAL A 106 12.19 1.30 7.51
CA VAL A 106 12.18 0.99 8.96
C VAL A 106 10.77 0.72 9.46
N ASN A 107 9.83 1.65 9.24
CA ASN A 107 8.45 1.51 9.70
C ASN A 107 7.42 1.51 8.54
N GLY A 108 7.89 1.47 7.32
CA GLY A 108 7.14 1.48 6.08
C GLY A 108 7.98 2.09 4.97
N TRP A 109 7.34 2.47 3.87
CA TRP A 109 8.03 2.96 2.69
C TRP A 109 7.41 4.25 2.16
N ALA A 110 8.29 5.20 1.85
CA ALA A 110 7.94 6.42 1.15
C ALA A 110 7.95 6.20 -0.37
N ILE A 111 6.93 6.66 -1.06
CA ILE A 111 6.84 6.71 -2.52
C ILE A 111 7.17 8.14 -2.96
N GLY A 112 8.25 8.30 -3.72
CA GLY A 112 8.72 9.62 -4.14
C GLY A 112 9.30 10.46 -3.00
N ASN A 113 9.38 11.77 -3.21
CA ASN A 113 9.86 12.75 -2.24
C ASN A 113 8.76 13.72 -1.83
N ALA A 114 8.84 14.26 -0.62
CA ALA A 114 7.83 15.18 -0.09
C ALA A 114 7.71 16.50 -0.89
N GLU A 115 8.78 16.91 -1.56
CA GLU A 115 8.87 18.15 -2.34
C GLU A 115 8.51 17.95 -3.83
N ASP A 116 8.19 16.72 -4.23
CA ASP A 116 7.84 16.43 -5.62
C ASP A 116 6.54 17.12 -6.02
N ASP A 117 6.53 17.77 -7.17
CA ASP A 117 5.31 18.22 -7.82
C ASP A 117 4.47 17.01 -8.26
N ARG A 118 3.18 17.23 -8.44
CA ARG A 118 2.29 16.21 -8.99
C ARG A 118 2.76 15.75 -10.37
N ASP A 119 3.02 14.47 -10.51
CA ASP A 119 3.35 13.80 -11.75
C ASP A 119 2.90 12.33 -11.64
N ASP A 120 1.77 12.02 -12.26
CA ASP A 120 1.11 10.72 -12.12
C ASP A 120 1.98 9.57 -12.72
N ASP A 121 2.73 9.83 -13.79
CA ASP A 121 3.62 8.84 -14.43
C ASP A 121 4.83 8.56 -13.53
N ARG A 122 5.44 9.62 -12.98
CA ARG A 122 6.56 9.48 -12.03
C ARG A 122 6.13 8.79 -10.73
N ASP A 123 4.95 9.11 -10.23
CA ASP A 123 4.43 8.47 -9.02
C ASP A 123 4.18 6.97 -9.27
N ALA A 124 3.66 6.59 -10.44
CA ALA A 124 3.52 5.19 -10.83
C ALA A 124 4.87 4.46 -10.91
N GLU A 125 5.88 5.07 -11.55
CA GLU A 125 7.24 4.50 -11.58
C GLU A 125 7.84 4.33 -10.17
N ASN A 126 7.64 5.30 -9.29
CA ASN A 126 8.13 5.25 -7.92
C ASN A 126 7.42 4.15 -7.11
N ILE A 127 6.12 3.93 -7.32
CA ILE A 127 5.40 2.79 -6.72
C ILE A 127 6.06 1.49 -7.13
N TYR A 128 6.27 1.25 -8.43
CA TYR A 128 6.90 0.03 -8.91
C TYR A 128 8.31 -0.16 -8.35
N LYS A 129 9.13 0.90 -8.33
CA LYS A 129 10.50 0.85 -7.77
C LYS A 129 10.51 0.45 -6.30
N VAL A 130 9.65 1.04 -5.49
CA VAL A 130 9.57 0.73 -4.05
C VAL A 130 9.08 -0.71 -3.84
N LEU A 131 8.08 -1.12 -4.60
CA LEU A 131 7.54 -2.47 -4.48
C LEU A 131 8.58 -3.53 -4.88
N GLU A 132 9.32 -3.32 -5.97
CA GLU A 132 10.30 -4.29 -6.50
C GLU A 132 11.60 -4.31 -5.70
N ASN A 133 12.07 -3.14 -5.23
CA ASN A 133 13.41 -3.05 -4.65
C ASN A 133 13.42 -3.07 -3.12
N ASP A 134 12.30 -2.72 -2.47
CA ASP A 134 12.24 -2.58 -1.01
C ASP A 134 11.23 -3.53 -0.37
N VAL A 135 9.99 -3.55 -0.87
CA VAL A 135 8.91 -4.32 -0.23
C VAL A 135 9.08 -5.82 -0.45
N LEU A 136 9.25 -6.23 -1.73
CA LEU A 136 9.36 -7.64 -2.08
C LEU A 136 10.59 -8.31 -1.48
N PRO A 137 11.81 -7.73 -1.58
CA PRO A 137 12.98 -8.36 -0.99
C PRO A 137 12.83 -8.58 0.50
N LEU A 138 12.23 -7.63 1.23
CA LEU A 138 11.99 -7.78 2.66
C LEU A 138 10.92 -8.85 2.96
N TRP A 139 9.91 -8.97 2.11
CA TRP A 139 8.87 -10.00 2.26
C TRP A 139 9.42 -11.41 2.02
N GLU A 140 10.31 -11.56 1.04
CA GLU A 140 10.92 -12.84 0.67
C GLU A 140 12.09 -13.24 1.58
N GLU A 141 12.56 -12.34 2.42
CA GLU A 141 13.67 -12.60 3.33
C GLU A 141 13.27 -13.59 4.45
N ASP A 142 14.03 -14.68 4.59
CA ASP A 142 13.91 -15.60 5.72
C ASP A 142 14.53 -14.98 6.98
N GLY A 143 13.75 -14.17 7.72
CA GLY A 143 14.26 -13.51 8.91
C GLY A 143 13.23 -12.69 9.66
N ASP A 144 13.73 -11.91 10.63
CA ASP A 144 12.90 -11.05 11.48
C ASP A 144 12.59 -9.67 10.85
N GLY A 145 13.06 -9.39 9.63
CA GLY A 145 12.96 -8.09 8.98
C GLY A 145 11.52 -7.58 8.90
N TRP A 146 10.63 -8.41 8.38
CA TRP A 146 9.19 -8.08 8.30
C TRP A 146 8.57 -7.84 9.68
N SER A 147 8.80 -8.73 10.62
CA SER A 147 8.31 -8.63 11.99
C SER A 147 8.82 -7.37 12.71
N ASN A 148 10.06 -6.97 12.45
CA ASN A 148 10.64 -5.75 13.00
C ASN A 148 9.99 -4.50 12.40
N MET A 149 9.72 -4.50 11.10
CA MET A 149 9.00 -3.41 10.45
C MET A 149 7.57 -3.28 10.98
N MET A 150 6.84 -4.39 11.17
CA MET A 150 5.51 -4.38 11.80
C MET A 150 5.54 -3.73 13.18
N LYS A 151 6.51 -4.08 14.03
CA LYS A 151 6.68 -3.48 15.37
C LYS A 151 7.02 -2.00 15.29
N ALA A 152 7.89 -1.60 14.35
CA ALA A 152 8.24 -0.21 14.13
C ALA A 152 7.04 0.61 13.60
N SER A 153 6.21 0.02 12.75
CA SER A 153 4.97 0.64 12.27
C SER A 153 4.00 0.95 13.42
N ILE A 154 3.80 0.00 14.35
CA ILE A 154 3.00 0.24 15.55
C ILE A 154 3.59 1.38 16.38
N ALA A 155 4.89 1.36 16.62
CA ALA A 155 5.57 2.37 17.43
C ALA A 155 5.47 3.78 16.83
N ALA A 156 5.46 3.90 15.51
CA ALA A 156 5.34 5.17 14.79
C ALA A 156 3.93 5.78 14.85
N SER A 157 2.92 4.97 15.19
CA SER A 157 1.51 5.38 15.25
C SER A 157 0.99 5.60 16.67
N ALA A 158 1.85 5.46 17.68
CA ALA A 158 1.50 5.55 19.11
C ALA A 158 1.51 6.99 19.67
#